data_d4495b18fdc1962f574a1b037075cc33
#
_entry.id   d4495b18fdc1962f574a1b037075cc33
#
_cell.length_a   1.000
_cell.length_b   1.000
_cell.length_c   1.000
_cell.angle_alpha   90.00
_cell.angle_beta   90.00
_cell.angle_gamma   90.00
#
_symmetry.space_group_name_H-M   'P 1'
#
loop_
_entity.id
_entity.type
_entity.pdbx_description
1 polymer ?
#
loop_
_entity_poly.entity_id
_entity_poly.type
_entity_poly.pdbx_seq_one_letter_code
_entity_poly.pdbx_strand_id
1 'polypeptide(L)'
;NRGAYIDTLAKELLDELGEIDSFYGAIGTGGSVCGTAIGLKKRNSNTIINAIEPDGSIIFGGPGKPYFQSGTGNPKDAPIPQIIDYSLIDNNFYATDKEAFNTCRFFAKKYGLLIGGSAGGVLYKALEDINKKANEGKAVILLCDGGKKYLNNVFNDEWMEKNNLIDKKIEKVISSWIEEA
;
A
#
# COMPACT_ATOMS: atom_id res chain seq x y z
N ASN A 1 -19.41 2.83 -2.48
CA ASN A 1 -18.40 3.83 -2.75
C ASN A 1 -17.41 3.48 -3.87
N ARG A 2 -17.43 2.25 -4.42
CA ARG A 2 -16.60 1.87 -5.58
C ARG A 2 -16.81 2.79 -6.79
N GLY A 3 -18.06 3.20 -7.06
CA GLY A 3 -18.40 4.08 -8.18
C GLY A 3 -17.59 5.38 -8.21
N ALA A 4 -17.38 6.01 -7.06
CA ALA A 4 -16.59 7.24 -7.00
C ALA A 4 -15.17 7.05 -7.55
N TYR A 5 -14.49 5.96 -7.20
CA TYR A 5 -13.12 5.68 -7.65
C TYR A 5 -13.04 5.27 -9.13
N ILE A 6 -14.10 4.68 -9.68
CA ILE A 6 -14.20 4.40 -11.12
C ILE A 6 -14.20 5.71 -11.91
N ASP A 7 -15.05 6.66 -11.46
CA ASP A 7 -15.33 7.90 -12.18
C ASP A 7 -14.32 9.03 -11.90
N THR A 8 -13.48 8.88 -10.85
CA THR A 8 -12.45 9.85 -10.48
C THR A 8 -11.06 9.24 -10.65
N LEU A 9 -10.51 8.58 -9.63
CA LEU A 9 -9.11 8.14 -9.59
C LEU A 9 -8.72 7.28 -10.80
N ALA A 10 -9.51 6.26 -11.14
CA ALA A 10 -9.18 5.42 -12.29
C ALA A 10 -9.18 6.20 -13.60
N LYS A 11 -10.16 7.11 -13.76
CA LYS A 11 -10.24 7.98 -14.92
C LYS A 11 -9.06 8.93 -15.00
N GLU A 12 -8.72 9.62 -13.92
CA GLU A 12 -7.57 10.54 -13.85
C GLU A 12 -6.25 9.82 -14.17
N LEU A 13 -6.05 8.64 -13.60
CA LEU A 13 -4.86 7.82 -13.89
C LEU A 13 -4.76 7.43 -15.37
N LEU A 14 -5.87 7.03 -15.98
CA LEU A 14 -5.90 6.67 -17.40
C LEU A 14 -5.74 7.87 -18.32
N ASP A 15 -6.32 9.02 -17.97
CA ASP A 15 -6.21 10.27 -18.76
C ASP A 15 -4.75 10.80 -18.74
N GLU A 16 -4.04 10.69 -17.61
CA GLU A 16 -2.68 11.20 -17.48
C GLU A 16 -1.61 10.18 -17.90
N LEU A 17 -1.79 8.92 -17.57
CA LEU A 17 -0.74 7.90 -17.71
C LEU A 17 -0.99 6.93 -18.88
N GLY A 18 -2.20 6.90 -19.43
CA GLY A 18 -2.61 5.90 -20.42
C GLY A 18 -2.77 4.51 -19.81
N GLU A 19 -2.34 3.47 -20.51
CA GLU A 19 -2.41 2.11 -20.01
C GLU A 19 -1.45 1.88 -18.84
N ILE A 20 -1.91 1.12 -17.85
CA ILE A 20 -1.22 0.81 -16.60
C ILE A 20 -1.11 -0.71 -16.50
N ASP A 21 0.10 -1.22 -16.30
CA ASP A 21 0.36 -2.65 -16.24
C ASP A 21 0.12 -3.22 -14.84
N SER A 22 0.41 -2.46 -13.79
CA SER A 22 0.15 -2.87 -12.42
C SER A 22 -0.28 -1.70 -11.52
N PHE A 23 -1.15 -1.99 -10.56
CA PHE A 23 -1.64 -1.04 -9.56
C PHE A 23 -1.45 -1.63 -8.16
N TYR A 24 -0.92 -0.84 -7.24
CA TYR A 24 -0.69 -1.20 -5.84
C TYR A 24 -1.47 -0.26 -4.92
N GLY A 25 -2.30 -0.80 -4.03
CA GLY A 25 -3.10 0.01 -3.11
C GLY A 25 -3.38 -0.68 -1.77
N ALA A 26 -3.46 0.12 -0.71
CA ALA A 26 -3.87 -0.36 0.61
C ALA A 26 -5.36 -0.75 0.61
N ILE A 27 -5.68 -1.91 1.14
CA ILE A 27 -7.06 -2.38 1.24
C ILE A 27 -7.55 -2.36 2.70
N GLY A 28 -8.70 -1.75 2.90
CA GLY A 28 -9.49 -1.79 4.12
C GLY A 28 -10.92 -2.15 3.77
N THR A 29 -11.76 -1.16 3.49
CA THR A 29 -13.14 -1.43 3.03
C THR A 29 -13.22 -1.96 1.60
N GLY A 30 -12.14 -1.88 0.81
CA GLY A 30 -12.11 -2.29 -0.58
C GLY A 30 -12.59 -1.23 -1.58
N GLY A 31 -13.11 -0.09 -1.11
CA GLY A 31 -13.70 0.94 -1.98
C GLY A 31 -12.71 1.49 -3.00
N SER A 32 -11.51 1.90 -2.56
CA SER A 32 -10.47 2.47 -3.42
C SER A 32 -9.87 1.43 -4.36
N VAL A 33 -9.38 0.31 -3.83
CA VAL A 33 -8.72 -0.73 -4.63
C VAL A 33 -9.69 -1.34 -5.65
N CYS A 34 -10.86 -1.82 -5.21
CA CYS A 34 -11.83 -2.45 -6.12
C CYS A 34 -12.44 -1.43 -7.11
N GLY A 35 -12.68 -0.19 -6.68
CA GLY A 35 -13.19 0.84 -7.59
C GLY A 35 -12.19 1.21 -8.68
N THR A 36 -10.92 1.43 -8.31
CA THR A 36 -9.85 1.70 -9.26
C THR A 36 -9.63 0.50 -10.19
N ALA A 37 -9.60 -0.72 -9.64
CA ALA A 37 -9.47 -1.95 -10.42
C ALA A 37 -10.54 -2.08 -11.53
N ILE A 38 -11.80 -1.80 -11.22
CA ILE A 38 -12.88 -1.81 -12.23
C ILE A 38 -12.57 -0.84 -13.37
N GLY A 39 -12.17 0.38 -13.05
CA GLY A 39 -11.85 1.39 -14.07
C GLY A 39 -10.65 1.00 -14.93
N LEU A 40 -9.56 0.55 -14.30
CA LEU A 40 -8.34 0.14 -15.01
C LEU A 40 -8.58 -1.10 -15.88
N LYS A 41 -9.19 -2.16 -15.34
CA LYS A 41 -9.47 -3.41 -16.07
C LYS A 41 -10.49 -3.24 -17.21
N LYS A 42 -11.33 -2.21 -17.20
CA LYS A 42 -12.16 -1.84 -18.36
C LYS A 42 -11.31 -1.36 -19.55
N ARG A 43 -10.19 -0.69 -19.29
CA ARG A 43 -9.27 -0.20 -20.33
C ARG A 43 -8.30 -1.29 -20.78
N ASN A 44 -7.69 -1.98 -19.81
CA ASN A 44 -6.78 -3.09 -20.03
C ASN A 44 -7.09 -4.22 -19.05
N SER A 45 -7.72 -5.29 -19.53
CA SER A 45 -8.10 -6.45 -18.68
C SER A 45 -6.91 -7.15 -18.04
N ASN A 46 -5.70 -6.96 -18.58
CA ASN A 46 -4.46 -7.55 -18.08
C ASN A 46 -3.80 -6.73 -16.97
N THR A 47 -4.32 -5.55 -16.62
CA THR A 47 -3.80 -4.78 -15.49
C THR A 47 -3.80 -5.62 -14.21
N ILE A 48 -2.64 -5.81 -13.61
CA ILE A 48 -2.46 -6.58 -12.38
C ILE A 48 -2.80 -5.70 -11.18
N ILE A 49 -3.75 -6.14 -10.37
CA ILE A 49 -4.20 -5.43 -9.16
C ILE A 49 -3.60 -6.09 -7.93
N ASN A 50 -2.77 -5.32 -7.22
CA ASN A 50 -2.08 -5.74 -6.02
C ASN A 50 -2.68 -5.04 -4.80
N ALA A 51 -3.30 -5.81 -3.90
CA ALA A 51 -3.86 -5.30 -2.66
C ALA A 51 -2.87 -5.52 -1.51
N ILE A 52 -2.65 -4.49 -0.70
CA ILE A 52 -1.75 -4.56 0.45
C ILE A 52 -2.56 -4.34 1.73
N GLU A 53 -2.42 -5.26 2.69
CA GLU A 53 -3.00 -5.15 4.02
C GLU A 53 -1.95 -5.30 5.12
N PRO A 54 -2.22 -4.82 6.35
CA PRO A 54 -1.36 -5.09 7.49
C PRO A 54 -1.25 -6.59 7.78
N ASP A 55 -0.08 -7.06 8.19
CA ASP A 55 0.19 -8.45 8.57
C ASP A 55 -0.73 -9.00 9.70
N GLY A 56 -1.46 -8.12 10.40
CA GLY A 56 -2.47 -8.47 11.39
C GLY A 56 -3.91 -8.50 10.88
N SER A 57 -4.16 -8.08 9.64
CA SER A 57 -5.50 -8.01 9.07
C SER A 57 -6.06 -9.39 8.70
N ILE A 58 -7.40 -9.49 8.62
CA ILE A 58 -8.12 -10.73 8.30
C ILE A 58 -8.75 -10.75 6.90
N ILE A 59 -8.56 -9.72 6.08
CA ILE A 59 -9.26 -9.60 4.78
C ILE A 59 -8.95 -10.79 3.87
N PHE A 60 -7.70 -11.23 3.81
CA PHE A 60 -7.26 -12.39 3.01
C PHE A 60 -6.89 -13.59 3.90
N GLY A 61 -7.57 -13.77 5.04
CA GLY A 61 -7.34 -14.91 5.92
C GLY A 61 -6.12 -14.79 6.83
N GLY A 62 -5.68 -13.58 7.10
CA GLY A 62 -4.58 -13.32 8.03
C GLY A 62 -4.90 -13.66 9.49
N PRO A 63 -3.91 -13.58 10.40
CA PRO A 63 -3.99 -14.13 11.75
C PRO A 63 -4.87 -13.34 12.73
N GLY A 64 -5.32 -12.14 12.37
CA GLY A 64 -6.11 -11.28 13.25
C GLY A 64 -5.35 -10.76 14.46
N LYS A 65 -4.05 -10.48 14.34
CA LYS A 65 -3.23 -9.89 15.40
C LYS A 65 -3.25 -8.35 15.35
N PRO A 66 -2.95 -7.66 16.47
CA PRO A 66 -2.88 -6.20 16.49
C PRO A 66 -1.84 -5.64 15.51
N TYR A 67 -2.12 -4.48 14.94
CA TYR A 67 -1.23 -3.69 14.10
C TYR A 67 -1.48 -2.18 14.30
N PHE A 68 -0.52 -1.34 13.92
CA PHE A 68 -0.57 0.11 14.09
C PHE A 68 -0.94 0.88 12.81
N GLN A 69 -0.92 0.25 11.65
CA GLN A 69 -1.31 0.90 10.41
C GLN A 69 -2.79 1.28 10.45
N SER A 70 -3.09 2.57 10.36
CA SER A 70 -4.48 3.06 10.40
C SER A 70 -5.06 3.28 9.00
N GLY A 71 -6.38 3.14 8.86
CA GLY A 71 -7.12 3.36 7.61
C GLY A 71 -7.02 2.22 6.60
N THR A 72 -6.43 1.09 6.99
CA THR A 72 -6.27 -0.11 6.17
C THR A 72 -6.43 -1.37 7.00
N GLY A 73 -6.63 -2.50 6.34
CA GLY A 73 -6.85 -3.79 7.00
C GLY A 73 -8.23 -3.91 7.65
N ASN A 74 -8.48 -5.06 8.27
CA ASN A 74 -9.68 -5.37 9.05
C ASN A 74 -9.27 -6.14 10.29
N PRO A 75 -9.63 -5.69 11.51
CA PRO A 75 -9.27 -6.38 12.75
C PRO A 75 -10.10 -7.66 12.94
N LYS A 76 -9.62 -8.58 13.78
CA LYS A 76 -10.18 -9.91 14.02
C LYS A 76 -11.68 -9.92 14.32
N ASP A 77 -12.15 -8.95 15.09
CA ASP A 77 -13.52 -8.92 15.60
C ASP A 77 -14.48 -8.08 14.72
N ALA A 78 -14.01 -7.56 13.59
CA ALA A 78 -14.83 -6.79 12.67
C ALA A 78 -15.30 -7.65 11.49
N PRO A 79 -16.54 -7.46 11.01
CA PRO A 79 -17.02 -8.16 9.81
C PRO A 79 -16.22 -7.72 8.60
N ILE A 80 -15.89 -8.65 7.71
CA ILE A 80 -15.22 -8.34 6.46
C ILE A 80 -16.18 -7.51 5.58
N PRO A 81 -15.73 -6.36 5.05
CA PRO A 81 -16.58 -5.50 4.23
C PRO A 81 -17.07 -6.19 2.96
N GLN A 82 -18.39 -6.25 2.77
CA GLN A 82 -19.04 -6.91 1.61
C GLN A 82 -18.74 -6.23 0.26
N ILE A 83 -18.22 -5.01 0.29
CA ILE A 83 -17.83 -4.26 -0.92
C ILE A 83 -16.55 -4.78 -1.56
N ILE A 84 -15.77 -5.60 -0.86
CA ILE A 84 -14.56 -6.21 -1.39
C ILE A 84 -14.95 -7.25 -2.45
N ASP A 85 -14.42 -7.08 -3.64
CA ASP A 85 -14.59 -8.02 -4.74
C ASP A 85 -13.24 -8.68 -5.02
N TYR A 86 -13.07 -9.86 -4.49
CA TYR A 86 -11.82 -10.63 -4.58
C TYR A 86 -11.47 -11.03 -6.02
N SER A 87 -12.46 -11.11 -6.92
CA SER A 87 -12.23 -11.45 -8.33
C SER A 87 -11.49 -10.36 -9.10
N LEU A 88 -11.44 -9.14 -8.56
CA LEU A 88 -10.70 -8.01 -9.15
C LEU A 88 -9.24 -7.96 -8.73
N ILE A 89 -8.85 -8.72 -7.70
CA ILE A 89 -7.54 -8.65 -7.05
C ILE A 89 -6.70 -9.84 -7.50
N ASP A 90 -5.59 -9.57 -8.16
CA ASP A 90 -4.72 -10.60 -8.70
C ASP A 90 -3.71 -11.10 -7.65
N ASN A 91 -3.19 -10.20 -6.81
CA ASN A 91 -2.28 -10.55 -5.72
C ASN A 91 -2.65 -9.81 -4.43
N ASN A 92 -2.37 -10.44 -3.28
CA ASN A 92 -2.38 -9.76 -1.99
C ASN A 92 -1.04 -9.88 -1.28
N PHE A 93 -0.65 -8.83 -0.58
CA PHE A 93 0.59 -8.75 0.19
C PHE A 93 0.31 -8.29 1.62
N TYR A 94 1.08 -8.82 2.56
CA TYR A 94 1.04 -8.44 3.96
C TYR A 94 2.22 -7.54 4.29
N ALA A 95 1.94 -6.33 4.77
CA ALA A 95 2.97 -5.39 5.21
C ALA A 95 3.00 -5.34 6.74
N THR A 96 4.16 -5.61 7.35
CA THR A 96 4.35 -5.41 8.78
C THR A 96 4.44 -3.92 9.12
N ASP A 97 4.13 -3.55 10.37
CA ASP A 97 4.29 -2.15 10.83
C ASP A 97 5.75 -1.68 10.72
N LYS A 98 6.72 -2.58 10.91
CA LYS A 98 8.15 -2.26 10.73
C LYS A 98 8.45 -1.88 9.28
N GLU A 99 8.02 -2.69 8.32
CA GLU A 99 8.20 -2.39 6.89
C GLU A 99 7.54 -1.07 6.52
N ALA A 100 6.28 -0.88 6.93
CA ALA A 100 5.51 0.32 6.62
C ALA A 100 6.16 1.59 7.19
N PHE A 101 6.48 1.60 8.48
CA PHE A 101 6.91 2.82 9.16
C PHE A 101 8.37 3.17 8.89
N ASN A 102 9.27 2.20 8.76
CA ASN A 102 10.64 2.50 8.34
C ASN A 102 10.70 2.98 6.89
N THR A 103 9.81 2.51 6.02
CA THR A 103 9.66 3.05 4.66
C THR A 103 9.21 4.51 4.69
N CYS A 104 8.20 4.88 5.49
CA CYS A 104 7.81 6.28 5.66
C CYS A 104 8.99 7.15 6.08
N ARG A 105 9.74 6.71 7.08
CA ARG A 105 10.91 7.45 7.62
C ARG A 105 12.04 7.56 6.61
N PHE A 106 12.33 6.50 5.87
CA PHE A 106 13.33 6.49 4.81
C PHE A 106 13.01 7.51 3.72
N PHE A 107 11.78 7.51 3.20
CA PHE A 107 11.36 8.43 2.14
C PHE A 107 11.29 9.88 2.63
N ALA A 108 10.86 10.12 3.86
CA ALA A 108 10.90 11.45 4.47
C ALA A 108 12.33 11.98 4.57
N LYS A 109 13.27 11.15 5.04
CA LYS A 109 14.69 11.54 5.22
C LYS A 109 15.42 11.72 3.90
N LYS A 110 15.27 10.80 2.95
CA LYS A 110 16.04 10.79 1.70
C LYS A 110 15.47 11.72 0.63
N TYR A 111 14.14 11.82 0.56
CA TYR A 111 13.45 12.52 -0.53
C TYR A 111 12.53 13.66 -0.07
N GLY A 112 12.40 13.91 1.24
CA GLY A 112 11.44 14.89 1.75
C GLY A 112 9.97 14.50 1.57
N LEU A 113 9.70 13.25 1.22
CA LEU A 113 8.37 12.72 0.96
C LEU A 113 7.73 12.21 2.25
N LEU A 114 6.81 12.99 2.82
CA LEU A 114 6.14 12.68 4.07
C LEU A 114 4.82 11.95 3.79
N ILE A 115 4.86 10.61 3.81
CA ILE A 115 3.73 9.71 3.56
C ILE A 115 3.17 9.09 4.83
N GLY A 116 1.91 8.64 4.80
CA GLY A 116 1.26 7.99 5.93
C GLY A 116 1.61 6.51 6.09
N GLY A 117 1.20 5.91 7.23
CA GLY A 117 1.62 4.56 7.61
C GLY A 117 1.18 3.48 6.61
N SER A 118 -0.06 3.49 6.16
CA SER A 118 -0.55 2.55 5.15
C SER A 118 0.11 2.75 3.78
N ALA A 119 0.38 4.01 3.40
CA ALA A 119 1.12 4.34 2.19
C ALA A 119 2.55 3.77 2.21
N GLY A 120 3.22 3.82 3.38
CA GLY A 120 4.54 3.20 3.56
C GLY A 120 4.51 1.69 3.37
N GLY A 121 3.47 1.00 3.85
CA GLY A 121 3.28 -0.44 3.63
C GLY A 121 3.07 -0.78 2.15
N VAL A 122 2.25 0.02 1.44
CA VAL A 122 2.05 -0.14 -0.02
C VAL A 122 3.35 0.07 -0.77
N LEU A 123 4.07 1.15 -0.47
CA LEU A 123 5.32 1.50 -1.14
C LEU A 123 6.39 0.42 -0.93
N TYR A 124 6.53 -0.11 0.30
CA TYR A 124 7.47 -1.19 0.59
C TYR A 124 7.19 -2.43 -0.26
N LYS A 125 5.92 -2.91 -0.23
CA LYS A 125 5.55 -4.14 -0.95
C LYS A 125 5.58 -3.97 -2.46
N ALA A 126 5.25 -2.79 -2.98
CA ALA A 126 5.39 -2.49 -4.39
C ALA A 126 6.86 -2.53 -4.84
N LEU A 127 7.77 -1.88 -4.12
CA LEU A 127 9.21 -1.90 -4.42
C LEU A 127 9.78 -3.32 -4.34
N GLU A 128 9.41 -4.08 -3.30
CA GLU A 128 9.82 -5.48 -3.14
C GLU A 128 9.38 -6.35 -4.32
N ASP A 129 8.12 -6.21 -4.77
CA ASP A 129 7.55 -6.99 -5.86
C ASP A 129 8.13 -6.60 -7.23
N ILE A 130 8.28 -5.30 -7.48
CA ILE A 130 8.87 -4.76 -8.73
C ILE A 130 10.32 -5.23 -8.86
N ASN A 131 11.11 -5.13 -7.79
CA ASN A 131 12.50 -5.58 -7.79
C ASN A 131 12.63 -7.09 -8.04
N LYS A 132 11.78 -7.92 -7.42
CA LYS A 132 11.80 -9.38 -7.62
C LYS A 132 11.44 -9.82 -9.03
N LYS A 133 10.54 -9.09 -9.68
CA LYS A 133 9.99 -9.48 -11.00
C LYS A 133 10.78 -8.90 -12.17
N ALA A 134 11.70 -7.96 -11.93
CA ALA A 134 12.34 -7.15 -12.98
C ALA A 134 11.28 -6.61 -13.97
N ASN A 135 10.17 -6.12 -13.46
CA ASN A 135 8.97 -5.78 -14.24
C ASN A 135 9.29 -4.62 -15.19
N GLU A 136 9.25 -4.93 -16.46
CA GLU A 136 9.11 -3.94 -17.53
C GLU A 136 7.62 -3.57 -17.58
N GLY A 137 7.29 -2.31 -17.34
CA GLY A 137 5.91 -1.84 -17.42
C GLY A 137 5.62 -0.68 -16.46
N LYS A 138 4.46 -0.07 -16.66
CA LYS A 138 4.02 1.07 -15.87
C LYS A 138 3.31 0.59 -14.60
N ALA A 139 3.96 0.79 -13.46
CA ALA A 139 3.40 0.52 -12.13
C ALA A 139 2.88 1.81 -11.47
N VAL A 140 1.66 1.77 -10.97
CA VAL A 140 1.08 2.85 -10.16
C VAL A 140 0.98 2.43 -8.71
N ILE A 141 1.54 3.24 -7.82
CA ILE A 141 1.54 3.00 -6.37
C ILE A 141 0.69 4.09 -5.71
N LEU A 142 -0.44 3.72 -5.11
CA LEU A 142 -1.34 4.66 -4.46
C LEU A 142 -0.87 4.99 -3.05
N LEU A 143 -0.33 6.20 -2.87
CA LEU A 143 0.02 6.76 -1.56
C LEU A 143 -1.20 7.54 -1.03
N CYS A 144 -2.06 6.86 -0.29
CA CYS A 144 -3.42 7.33 0.03
C CYS A 144 -3.49 8.49 1.03
N ASP A 145 -2.46 8.73 1.84
CA ASP A 145 -2.42 9.83 2.80
C ASP A 145 -1.00 10.37 3.07
N GLY A 146 -0.97 11.60 3.58
CA GLY A 146 0.28 12.26 3.98
C GLY A 146 0.67 11.97 5.42
N GLY A 147 1.97 12.12 5.73
CA GLY A 147 2.55 11.81 7.03
C GLY A 147 2.30 12.84 8.13
N LYS A 148 1.73 14.01 7.84
CA LYS A 148 1.57 15.11 8.82
C LYS A 148 0.85 14.67 10.12
N LYS A 149 -0.16 13.83 10.02
CA LYS A 149 -0.90 13.31 11.19
C LYS A 149 -0.13 12.25 11.99
N TYR A 150 1.02 11.79 11.51
CA TYR A 150 1.85 10.75 12.12
C TYR A 150 3.13 11.29 12.78
N LEU A 151 3.28 12.62 12.91
CA LEU A 151 4.48 13.24 13.50
C LEU A 151 4.75 12.80 14.95
N ASN A 152 3.69 12.47 15.72
CA ASN A 152 3.81 12.06 17.11
C ASN A 152 3.93 10.54 17.31
N ASN A 153 3.97 9.76 16.21
CA ASN A 153 4.13 8.31 16.24
C ASN A 153 5.16 7.81 15.21
N VAL A 154 4.80 7.59 13.95
CA VAL A 154 5.71 7.05 12.92
C VAL A 154 6.99 7.88 12.77
N PHE A 155 6.91 9.21 12.92
CA PHE A 155 8.06 10.13 12.81
C PHE A 155 8.64 10.57 14.17
N ASN A 156 8.20 9.96 15.27
CA ASN A 156 8.74 10.18 16.62
C ASN A 156 9.60 9.00 17.05
N ASP A 157 10.88 9.24 17.35
CA ASP A 157 11.84 8.19 17.71
C ASP A 157 11.45 7.46 18.98
N GLU A 158 11.04 8.17 20.03
CA GLU A 158 10.66 7.57 21.31
C GLU A 158 9.46 6.63 21.17
N TRP A 159 8.47 7.03 20.36
CA TRP A 159 7.30 6.19 20.07
C TRP A 159 7.67 4.94 19.29
N MET A 160 8.51 5.06 18.27
CA MET A 160 9.00 3.95 17.46
C MET A 160 9.83 2.96 18.29
N GLU A 161 10.74 3.46 19.15
CA GLU A 161 11.55 2.64 20.06
C GLU A 161 10.68 1.91 21.09
N LYS A 162 9.77 2.64 21.75
CA LYS A 162 8.83 2.07 22.75
C LYS A 162 8.01 0.90 22.18
N ASN A 163 7.65 0.96 20.90
CA ASN A 163 6.87 -0.08 20.23
C ASN A 163 7.75 -1.11 19.48
N ASN A 164 9.07 -1.04 19.62
CA ASN A 164 10.04 -1.93 18.95
C ASN A 164 9.88 -1.97 17.42
N LEU A 165 9.67 -0.79 16.80
CA LEU A 165 9.36 -0.65 15.38
C LEU A 165 10.54 -0.16 14.54
N ILE A 166 11.64 0.30 15.13
CA ILE A 166 12.84 0.71 14.40
C ILE A 166 13.54 -0.53 13.84
N ASP A 167 13.82 -0.51 12.53
CA ASP A 167 14.62 -1.55 11.87
C ASP A 167 15.47 -0.95 10.73
N LYS A 168 16.78 -0.75 11.03
CA LYS A 168 17.75 -0.20 10.07
C LYS A 168 18.02 -1.11 8.87
N LYS A 169 17.67 -2.41 8.94
CA LYS A 169 17.85 -3.32 7.81
C LYS A 169 16.89 -2.98 6.68
N ILE A 170 15.68 -2.53 7.02
CA ILE A 170 14.67 -2.12 6.04
C ILE A 170 15.17 -0.93 5.20
N GLU A 171 15.79 0.08 5.84
CA GLU A 171 16.35 1.21 5.10
C GLU A 171 17.42 0.77 4.09
N LYS A 172 18.29 -0.18 4.47
CA LYS A 172 19.34 -0.72 3.58
C LYS A 172 18.74 -1.49 2.39
N VAL A 173 17.73 -2.30 2.66
CA VAL A 173 17.05 -3.07 1.62
C VAL A 173 16.34 -2.17 0.63
N ILE A 174 15.63 -1.12 1.08
CA ILE A 174 15.00 -0.15 0.18
C ILE A 174 16.05 0.59 -0.64
N SER A 175 17.19 0.99 -0.05
CA SER A 175 18.28 1.63 -0.80
C SER A 175 18.77 0.75 -1.94
N SER A 176 19.00 -0.56 -1.70
CA SER A 176 19.47 -1.45 -2.77
C SER A 176 18.46 -1.56 -3.91
N TRP A 177 17.18 -1.67 -3.62
CA TRP A 177 16.13 -1.73 -4.66
C TRP A 177 16.02 -0.47 -5.53
N ILE A 178 16.32 0.70 -4.96
CA ILE A 178 16.22 1.98 -5.69
C ILE A 178 17.52 2.28 -6.47
N GLU A 179 18.67 1.81 -5.99
CA GLU A 179 19.96 2.03 -6.63
C GLU A 179 20.23 1.06 -7.79
N GLU A 180 19.53 -0.08 -7.82
CA GLU A 180 19.60 -1.09 -8.88
C GLU A 180 18.57 -0.87 -10.00
N ALA A 181 17.62 0.04 -9.81
CA ALA A 181 16.55 0.38 -10.76
C ALA A 181 16.95 1.55 -11.67
#